data_194649605815e2f471a35c45a5607896
#
_entry.id   194649605815e2f471a35c45a5607896
#
_cell.length_a   1.000
_cell.length_b   1.000
_cell.length_c   1.000
_cell.angle_alpha   90.00
_cell.angle_beta   90.00
_cell.angle_gamma   90.00
#
_symmetry.space_group_name_H-M   'P 1'
#
loop_
_entity.id
_entity.type
_entity.pdbx_description
1 polymer ?
#
loop_
_entity_poly.entity_id
_entity_poly.type
_entity_poly.pdbx_seq_one_letter_code
_entity_poly.pdbx_strand_id
1 'polypeptide(L)'
;EMTRILWKIIKDELLLPYIDLNTEYYDLGLEYRNETDDQVTVDAAEATKKYGVAVKCATITPNKARMEEYTLKKMYKSPNGTIRAILDGTVFRAPIVVKGIEPCVKNWKKPITIARHAYGDVYKNTEMYIDGPGDAYLVFEGADGQQRKELIHHYEGPGVLQGMHNLDDSITSFARCCFNYALDTKQNLWLGGKDTISKIYDGRFKEIFA
;
A
#
# COMPACT_ATOMS: atom_id res chain seq x y z
N GLU A 1 -18.27 0.44 11.83
CA GLU A 1 -19.21 -0.08 12.87
C GLU A 1 -19.19 -1.62 12.89
N MET A 2 -19.61 -2.27 11.83
CA MET A 2 -19.73 -3.73 11.73
C MET A 2 -18.42 -4.47 12.06
N THR A 3 -17.28 -4.01 11.53
CA THR A 3 -15.98 -4.60 11.79
C THR A 3 -15.50 -4.39 13.24
N ARG A 4 -15.87 -3.28 13.87
CA ARG A 4 -15.61 -3.03 15.30
C ARG A 4 -16.37 -4.02 16.18
N ILE A 5 -17.65 -4.26 15.89
CA ILE A 5 -18.48 -5.24 16.59
C ILE A 5 -17.90 -6.64 16.43
N LEU A 6 -17.55 -7.03 15.19
CA LEU A 6 -16.96 -8.33 14.91
C LEU A 6 -15.63 -8.53 15.67
N TRP A 7 -14.76 -7.54 15.67
CA TRP A 7 -13.50 -7.61 16.42
C TRP A 7 -13.75 -7.72 17.93
N LYS A 8 -14.71 -6.98 18.46
CA LYS A 8 -15.10 -7.09 19.88
C LYS A 8 -15.53 -8.51 20.24
N ILE A 9 -16.38 -9.13 19.44
CA ILE A 9 -16.82 -10.53 19.66
C ILE A 9 -15.61 -11.47 19.61
N ILE A 10 -14.76 -11.37 18.60
CA ILE A 10 -13.55 -12.21 18.47
C ILE A 10 -12.65 -12.05 19.71
N LYS A 11 -12.38 -10.81 20.10
CA LYS A 11 -11.51 -10.54 21.25
C LYS A 11 -12.12 -11.04 22.55
N ASP A 12 -13.35 -10.63 22.85
CA ASP A 12 -13.94 -10.84 24.17
C ASP A 12 -14.43 -12.29 24.36
N GLU A 13 -14.94 -12.93 23.29
CA GLU A 13 -15.55 -14.27 23.39
C GLU A 13 -14.58 -15.41 23.01
N LEU A 14 -13.64 -15.16 22.10
CA LEU A 14 -12.80 -16.21 21.53
C LEU A 14 -11.32 -16.12 21.93
N LEU A 15 -10.83 -14.96 22.37
CA LEU A 15 -9.43 -14.79 22.74
C LEU A 15 -9.22 -14.62 24.24
N LEU A 16 -9.84 -13.61 24.85
CA LEU A 16 -9.62 -13.30 26.27
C LEU A 16 -9.97 -14.43 27.28
N PRO A 17 -10.92 -15.34 26.99
CA PRO A 17 -11.15 -16.48 27.85
C PRO A 17 -9.99 -17.48 27.92
N TYR A 18 -9.08 -17.46 26.95
CA TYR A 18 -8.00 -18.44 26.77
C TYR A 18 -6.60 -17.87 26.88
N ILE A 19 -6.45 -16.56 26.70
CA ILE A 19 -5.14 -15.89 26.69
C ILE A 19 -5.21 -14.54 27.40
N ASP A 20 -4.13 -14.16 28.08
CA ASP A 20 -3.95 -12.81 28.59
C ASP A 20 -3.43 -11.92 27.44
N LEU A 21 -4.32 -11.08 26.89
CA LEU A 21 -4.06 -10.26 25.73
C LEU A 21 -4.23 -8.78 26.06
N ASN A 22 -3.12 -8.06 26.11
CA ASN A 22 -3.11 -6.61 26.19
C ASN A 22 -3.20 -6.01 24.77
N THR A 23 -4.11 -5.06 24.58
CA THR A 23 -4.30 -4.40 23.29
C THR A 23 -4.27 -2.90 23.41
N GLU A 24 -3.58 -2.23 22.50
CA GLU A 24 -3.72 -0.80 22.24
C GLU A 24 -4.69 -0.58 21.08
N TYR A 25 -5.61 0.35 21.23
CA TYR A 25 -6.65 0.62 20.24
C TYR A 25 -6.44 1.99 19.57
N TYR A 26 -6.47 2.00 18.24
CA TYR A 26 -6.38 3.21 17.41
C TYR A 26 -7.64 3.33 16.55
N ASP A 27 -8.40 4.40 16.73
CA ASP A 27 -9.60 4.65 15.94
C ASP A 27 -9.25 5.23 14.58
N LEU A 28 -9.37 4.42 13.54
CA LEU A 28 -9.16 4.83 12.15
C LEU A 28 -10.46 5.24 11.44
N GLY A 29 -11.52 5.58 12.19
CA GLY A 29 -12.75 6.15 11.66
C GLY A 29 -12.52 7.55 11.09
N LEU A 30 -13.36 7.95 10.12
CA LEU A 30 -13.18 9.24 9.42
C LEU A 30 -13.23 10.45 10.36
N GLU A 31 -14.13 10.41 11.36
CA GLU A 31 -14.29 11.51 12.32
C GLU A 31 -13.00 11.72 13.12
N TYR A 32 -12.49 10.68 13.75
CA TYR A 32 -11.28 10.79 14.58
C TYR A 32 -10.02 11.06 13.73
N ARG A 33 -9.93 10.54 12.51
CA ARG A 33 -8.88 10.90 11.58
C ARG A 33 -8.93 12.38 11.19
N ASN A 34 -10.16 12.94 11.03
CA ASN A 34 -10.35 14.34 10.75
C ASN A 34 -10.00 15.24 11.94
N GLU A 35 -10.28 14.81 13.18
CA GLU A 35 -9.87 15.49 14.40
C GLU A 35 -8.35 15.56 14.55
N THR A 36 -7.67 14.42 14.35
CA THR A 36 -6.22 14.26 14.51
C THR A 36 -5.42 14.62 13.25
N ASP A 37 -6.07 15.14 12.22
CA ASP A 37 -5.45 15.43 10.91
C ASP A 37 -4.73 14.21 10.29
N ASP A 38 -5.26 13.02 10.54
CA ASP A 38 -4.74 11.68 10.16
C ASP A 38 -3.51 11.20 10.95
N GLN A 39 -3.10 11.91 12.01
CA GLN A 39 -1.96 11.51 12.84
C GLN A 39 -2.19 10.12 13.46
N VAL A 40 -3.42 9.77 13.85
CA VAL A 40 -3.77 8.45 14.40
C VAL A 40 -3.39 7.29 13.46
N THR A 41 -3.39 7.50 12.15
CA THR A 41 -2.97 6.47 11.18
C THR A 41 -1.45 6.23 11.27
N VAL A 42 -0.68 7.28 11.46
CA VAL A 42 0.78 7.20 11.67
C VAL A 42 1.08 6.52 13.00
N ASP A 43 0.41 6.93 14.07
CA ASP A 43 0.58 6.37 15.42
C ASP A 43 0.27 4.87 15.45
N ALA A 44 -0.79 4.44 14.76
CA ALA A 44 -1.12 3.02 14.60
C ALA A 44 -0.03 2.22 13.87
N ALA A 45 0.60 2.82 12.85
CA ALA A 45 1.71 2.19 12.13
C ALA A 45 2.96 2.08 13.00
N GLU A 46 3.33 3.13 13.73
CA GLU A 46 4.49 3.10 14.63
C GLU A 46 4.28 2.14 15.80
N ALA A 47 3.07 2.06 16.36
CA ALA A 47 2.72 1.03 17.34
C ALA A 47 2.87 -0.39 16.76
N THR A 48 2.47 -0.59 15.51
CA THR A 48 2.65 -1.87 14.83
C THR A 48 4.12 -2.26 14.70
N LYS A 49 5.01 -1.31 14.39
CA LYS A 49 6.46 -1.56 14.41
C LYS A 49 6.98 -1.94 15.80
N LYS A 50 6.50 -1.21 16.82
CA LYS A 50 6.90 -1.44 18.22
C LYS A 50 6.52 -2.83 18.72
N TYR A 51 5.30 -3.27 18.44
CA TYR A 51 4.77 -4.54 18.95
C TYR A 51 4.94 -5.73 17.99
N GLY A 52 5.27 -5.49 16.73
CA GLY A 52 5.49 -6.51 15.71
C GLY A 52 4.23 -7.18 15.18
N VAL A 53 3.05 -6.81 15.70
CA VAL A 53 1.76 -7.38 15.27
C VAL A 53 0.63 -6.36 15.44
N ALA A 54 -0.31 -6.37 14.50
CA ALA A 54 -1.55 -5.60 14.61
C ALA A 54 -2.70 -6.28 13.87
N VAL A 55 -3.92 -6.00 14.31
CA VAL A 55 -5.16 -6.37 13.60
C VAL A 55 -5.83 -5.10 13.12
N LYS A 56 -5.94 -4.95 11.81
CA LYS A 56 -6.62 -3.81 11.21
C LYS A 56 -7.97 -4.21 10.63
N CYS A 57 -9.01 -3.58 11.14
CA CYS A 57 -10.35 -3.69 10.58
C CYS A 57 -10.51 -2.83 9.31
N ALA A 58 -11.57 -3.07 8.55
CA ALA A 58 -11.91 -2.28 7.37
C ALA A 58 -12.17 -0.81 7.75
N THR A 59 -11.71 0.10 6.89
CA THR A 59 -11.89 1.55 7.06
C THR A 59 -12.41 2.17 5.77
N ILE A 60 -13.06 3.32 5.89
CA ILE A 60 -13.51 4.11 4.76
C ILE A 60 -12.35 4.98 4.27
N THR A 61 -12.11 4.96 2.94
CA THR A 61 -11.26 5.95 2.28
C THR A 61 -12.19 7.01 1.66
N PRO A 62 -12.07 8.28 2.06
CA PRO A 62 -12.97 9.32 1.58
C PRO A 62 -12.75 9.59 0.08
N ASN A 63 -13.84 9.79 -0.61
CA ASN A 63 -13.90 10.39 -1.94
C ASN A 63 -14.60 11.75 -1.84
N LYS A 64 -14.81 12.42 -2.97
CA LYS A 64 -15.41 13.75 -3.00
C LYS A 64 -16.78 13.81 -2.30
N ALA A 65 -17.64 12.83 -2.51
CA ALA A 65 -18.95 12.75 -1.87
C ALA A 65 -18.84 12.54 -0.34
N ARG A 66 -17.88 11.73 0.11
CA ARG A 66 -17.63 11.50 1.54
C ARG A 66 -17.06 12.72 2.25
N MET A 67 -16.33 13.59 1.55
CA MET A 67 -15.87 14.85 2.14
C MET A 67 -17.05 15.73 2.59
N GLU A 68 -18.10 15.82 1.78
CA GLU A 68 -19.30 16.59 2.10
C GLU A 68 -20.12 15.91 3.21
N GLU A 69 -20.33 14.59 3.08
CA GLU A 69 -21.10 13.79 4.05
C GLU A 69 -20.54 13.86 5.47
N TYR A 70 -19.22 13.81 5.62
CA TYR A 70 -18.54 13.82 6.93
C TYR A 70 -17.90 15.15 7.29
N THR A 71 -18.13 16.19 6.50
CA THR A 71 -17.56 17.55 6.72
C THR A 71 -16.03 17.50 6.96
N LEU A 72 -15.32 16.80 6.10
CA LEU A 72 -13.89 16.59 6.26
C LEU A 72 -13.08 17.82 5.86
N LYS A 73 -12.01 18.13 6.59
CA LYS A 73 -11.07 19.21 6.28
C LYS A 73 -10.35 19.01 4.95
N LYS A 74 -10.05 17.75 4.60
CA LYS A 74 -9.36 17.36 3.36
C LYS A 74 -9.69 15.91 2.97
N MET A 75 -9.40 15.54 1.73
CA MET A 75 -9.51 14.17 1.25
C MET A 75 -8.31 13.35 1.73
N TYR A 76 -8.48 12.64 2.86
CA TYR A 76 -7.43 11.83 3.45
C TYR A 76 -7.07 10.63 2.58
N LYS A 77 -5.79 10.29 2.52
CA LYS A 77 -5.30 9.08 1.84
C LYS A 77 -5.85 7.81 2.50
N SER A 78 -5.75 6.69 1.80
CA SER A 78 -6.14 5.40 2.39
C SER A 78 -5.26 5.05 3.58
N PRO A 79 -5.82 4.76 4.78
CA PRO A 79 -5.03 4.31 5.93
C PRO A 79 -4.23 3.04 5.62
N ASN A 80 -4.77 2.16 4.76
CA ASN A 80 -4.04 0.97 4.31
C ASN A 80 -2.74 1.33 3.57
N GLY A 81 -2.80 2.33 2.70
CA GLY A 81 -1.63 2.81 1.96
C GLY A 81 -0.60 3.43 2.89
N THR A 82 -1.04 4.32 3.78
CA THR A 82 -0.16 5.01 4.74
C THR A 82 0.53 4.02 5.68
N ILE A 83 -0.22 3.12 6.31
CA ILE A 83 0.33 2.12 7.24
C ILE A 83 1.34 1.21 6.53
N ARG A 84 1.00 0.69 5.34
CA ARG A 84 1.91 -0.18 4.57
C ARG A 84 3.17 0.53 4.15
N ALA A 85 3.08 1.79 3.73
CA ALA A 85 4.25 2.58 3.35
C ALA A 85 5.18 2.85 4.54
N ILE A 86 4.64 3.07 5.75
CA ILE A 86 5.41 3.25 6.97
C ILE A 86 6.08 1.93 7.40
N LEU A 87 5.37 0.81 7.26
CA LEU A 87 5.88 -0.52 7.61
C LEU A 87 6.85 -1.09 6.58
N ASP A 88 6.89 -0.53 5.37
CA ASP A 88 7.67 -1.05 4.22
C ASP A 88 7.44 -2.55 4.03
N GLY A 89 6.17 -2.95 3.96
CA GLY A 89 5.78 -4.35 3.98
C GLY A 89 5.54 -4.95 2.62
N THR A 90 5.48 -6.28 2.59
CA THR A 90 5.03 -7.08 1.44
C THR A 90 3.70 -7.72 1.75
N VAL A 91 2.74 -7.62 0.83
CA VAL A 91 1.44 -8.26 0.97
C VAL A 91 1.39 -9.50 0.11
N PHE A 92 1.23 -10.66 0.74
CA PHE A 92 0.99 -11.93 0.04
C PHE A 92 -0.51 -12.23 0.04
N ARG A 93 -1.04 -12.47 -1.16
CA ARG A 93 -2.44 -12.88 -1.36
C ARG A 93 -2.45 -14.32 -1.85
N ALA A 94 -2.47 -15.24 -0.89
CA ALA A 94 -2.66 -16.66 -1.16
C ALA A 94 -4.15 -16.96 -1.35
N PRO A 95 -4.52 -17.91 -2.23
CA PRO A 95 -5.89 -18.30 -2.41
C PRO A 95 -6.43 -19.02 -1.16
N ILE A 96 -7.66 -18.72 -0.80
CA ILE A 96 -8.40 -19.45 0.22
C ILE A 96 -9.38 -20.37 -0.51
N VAL A 97 -9.18 -21.68 -0.42
CA VAL A 97 -10.03 -22.69 -1.04
C VAL A 97 -10.99 -23.23 0.01
N VAL A 98 -12.28 -23.08 -0.22
CA VAL A 98 -13.32 -23.58 0.66
C VAL A 98 -13.86 -24.89 0.11
N LYS A 99 -13.94 -25.93 0.95
CA LYS A 99 -14.46 -27.23 0.56
C LYS A 99 -15.91 -27.10 0.09
N GLY A 100 -16.19 -27.62 -1.10
CA GLY A 100 -17.52 -27.60 -1.72
C GLY A 100 -17.82 -26.34 -2.56
N ILE A 101 -16.88 -25.39 -2.62
CA ILE A 101 -16.98 -24.22 -3.51
C ILE A 101 -15.91 -24.35 -4.60
N GLU A 102 -16.34 -24.47 -5.84
CA GLU A 102 -15.41 -24.51 -6.98
C GLU A 102 -14.82 -23.12 -7.24
N PRO A 103 -13.49 -23.02 -7.52
CA PRO A 103 -12.88 -21.77 -7.94
C PRO A 103 -13.39 -21.33 -9.31
N CYS A 104 -13.43 -20.02 -9.56
CA CYS A 104 -13.88 -19.44 -10.83
C CYS A 104 -13.10 -20.01 -12.05
N VAL A 105 -11.81 -20.28 -11.87
CA VAL A 105 -10.96 -20.86 -12.93
C VAL A 105 -10.72 -22.33 -12.61
N LYS A 106 -11.53 -23.19 -13.18
CA LYS A 106 -11.53 -24.65 -12.91
C LYS A 106 -10.23 -25.37 -13.30
N ASN A 107 -9.50 -24.81 -14.26
CA ASN A 107 -8.25 -25.43 -14.77
C ASN A 107 -7.05 -25.16 -13.87
N TRP A 108 -7.12 -24.23 -12.94
CA TRP A 108 -6.03 -23.94 -12.00
C TRP A 108 -6.02 -25.00 -10.89
N LYS A 109 -5.01 -25.88 -10.94
CA LYS A 109 -4.87 -27.01 -10.01
C LYS A 109 -3.86 -26.75 -8.90
N LYS A 110 -3.10 -25.66 -9.01
CA LYS A 110 -2.11 -25.26 -8.01
C LYS A 110 -2.42 -23.86 -7.51
N PRO A 111 -2.13 -23.55 -6.25
CA PRO A 111 -2.32 -22.19 -5.73
C PRO A 111 -1.41 -21.20 -6.47
N ILE A 112 -1.95 -20.03 -6.77
CA ILE A 112 -1.20 -18.88 -7.29
C ILE A 112 -1.26 -17.80 -6.23
N THR A 113 -0.11 -17.48 -5.63
CA THR A 113 0.01 -16.40 -4.65
C THR A 113 0.52 -15.16 -5.36
N ILE A 114 -0.14 -14.03 -5.12
CA ILE A 114 0.28 -12.73 -5.64
C ILE A 114 1.01 -11.97 -4.54
N ALA A 115 2.30 -11.74 -4.73
CA ALA A 115 3.07 -10.83 -3.91
C ALA A 115 2.90 -9.40 -4.40
N ARG A 116 2.72 -8.46 -3.48
CA ARG A 116 2.56 -7.04 -3.77
C ARG A 116 3.53 -6.23 -2.95
N HIS A 117 4.38 -5.47 -3.60
CA HIS A 117 5.18 -4.44 -2.97
C HIS A 117 4.27 -3.36 -2.40
N ALA A 118 4.42 -3.02 -1.14
CA ALA A 118 3.51 -2.12 -0.43
C ALA A 118 4.11 -0.73 -0.17
N TYR A 119 5.22 -0.42 -0.81
CA TYR A 119 5.91 0.86 -0.75
C TYR A 119 6.07 1.46 -2.16
N GLY A 120 6.07 2.79 -2.24
CA GLY A 120 6.31 3.50 -3.49
C GLY A 120 5.20 3.31 -4.53
N ASP A 121 5.57 3.36 -5.80
CA ASP A 121 4.69 3.21 -6.96
C ASP A 121 3.44 4.10 -6.87
N VAL A 122 2.29 3.59 -7.29
CA VAL A 122 1.00 4.29 -7.21
C VAL A 122 0.50 4.54 -5.78
N TYR A 123 1.06 3.83 -4.78
CA TYR A 123 0.62 3.98 -3.38
C TYR A 123 1.23 5.17 -2.66
N LYS A 124 2.34 5.69 -3.19
CA LYS A 124 3.04 6.86 -2.64
C LYS A 124 3.34 7.87 -3.74
N ASN A 125 2.45 7.96 -4.71
CA ASN A 125 2.55 8.89 -5.82
C ASN A 125 2.23 10.33 -5.41
N THR A 126 2.65 11.25 -6.25
CA THR A 126 2.21 12.64 -6.27
C THR A 126 1.49 12.89 -7.59
N GLU A 127 0.33 13.50 -7.53
CA GLU A 127 -0.46 13.78 -8.72
C GLU A 127 -1.03 15.19 -8.70
N MET A 128 -1.25 15.75 -9.89
CA MET A 128 -1.87 17.06 -10.05
C MET A 128 -2.74 17.10 -11.31
N TYR A 129 -3.76 17.94 -11.25
CA TYR A 129 -4.52 18.33 -12.43
C TYR A 129 -3.83 19.52 -13.12
N ILE A 130 -3.75 19.47 -14.44
CA ILE A 130 -3.21 20.55 -15.29
C ILE A 130 -4.40 21.28 -15.90
N ASP A 131 -4.51 22.58 -15.64
CA ASP A 131 -5.67 23.38 -16.02
C ASP A 131 -5.63 23.86 -17.49
N GLY A 132 -4.45 23.91 -18.10
CA GLY A 132 -4.29 24.45 -19.44
C GLY A 132 -2.90 24.19 -20.04
N PRO A 133 -2.54 24.92 -21.11
CA PRO A 133 -1.28 24.71 -21.82
C PRO A 133 -0.06 24.97 -20.93
N GLY A 134 1.00 24.21 -21.15
CA GLY A 134 2.27 24.38 -20.43
C GLY A 134 3.16 23.14 -20.49
N ASP A 135 4.35 23.26 -19.92
CA ASP A 135 5.35 22.20 -19.88
C ASP A 135 5.43 21.54 -18.50
N ALA A 136 5.39 20.23 -18.47
CA ALA A 136 5.63 19.44 -17.26
C ALA A 136 7.04 18.83 -17.28
N TYR A 137 7.73 18.91 -16.15
CA TYR A 137 9.10 18.42 -16.01
C TYR A 137 9.25 17.46 -14.84
N LEU A 138 10.12 16.45 -15.01
CA LEU A 138 10.70 15.69 -13.92
C LEU A 138 11.99 16.40 -13.49
N VAL A 139 12.08 16.77 -12.22
CA VAL A 139 13.24 17.49 -11.67
C VAL A 139 13.80 16.70 -10.49
N PHE A 140 15.10 16.49 -10.47
CA PHE A 140 15.83 15.99 -9.32
C PHE A 140 16.87 17.02 -8.90
N GLU A 141 16.82 17.43 -7.65
CA GLU A 141 17.79 18.34 -7.02
C GLU A 141 18.65 17.54 -6.04
N GLY A 142 19.92 17.38 -6.38
CA GLY A 142 20.89 16.69 -5.54
C GLY A 142 21.29 17.52 -4.32
N ALA A 143 21.69 16.84 -3.25
CA ALA A 143 22.21 17.50 -2.04
C ALA A 143 23.50 18.31 -2.30
N ASP A 144 24.19 18.02 -3.40
CA ASP A 144 25.37 18.74 -3.90
C ASP A 144 25.02 19.99 -4.73
N GLY A 145 23.72 20.30 -4.87
CA GLY A 145 23.20 21.41 -5.66
C GLY A 145 23.11 21.16 -7.17
N GLN A 146 23.51 19.97 -7.63
CA GLN A 146 23.32 19.61 -9.04
C GLN A 146 21.85 19.33 -9.33
N GLN A 147 21.35 19.81 -10.47
CA GLN A 147 19.98 19.62 -10.92
C GLN A 147 19.95 18.80 -12.21
N ARG A 148 19.09 17.81 -12.27
CA ARG A 148 18.69 17.12 -13.51
C ARG A 148 17.24 17.43 -13.81
N LYS A 149 16.94 17.81 -15.05
CA LYS A 149 15.60 18.23 -15.47
C LYS A 149 15.29 17.59 -16.83
N GLU A 150 14.19 16.86 -16.88
CA GLU A 150 13.70 16.19 -18.09
C GLU A 150 12.28 16.64 -18.40
N LEU A 151 11.99 16.98 -19.66
CA LEU A 151 10.64 17.29 -20.10
C LEU A 151 9.80 16.01 -20.13
N ILE A 152 8.70 15.99 -19.39
CA ILE A 152 7.73 14.89 -19.42
C ILE A 152 6.79 15.07 -20.59
N HIS A 153 6.17 16.26 -20.69
CA HIS A 153 5.17 16.53 -21.73
C HIS A 153 4.91 18.02 -21.90
N HIS A 154 4.59 18.41 -23.14
CA HIS A 154 4.05 19.72 -23.48
C HIS A 154 2.54 19.59 -23.60
N TYR A 155 1.80 20.22 -22.69
CA TYR A 155 0.34 20.23 -22.70
C TYR A 155 -0.18 21.36 -23.60
N GLU A 156 -1.06 21.02 -24.53
CA GLU A 156 -1.81 21.99 -25.35
C GLU A 156 -3.14 22.39 -24.69
N GLY A 157 -3.58 21.64 -23.66
CA GLY A 157 -4.83 21.85 -22.94
C GLY A 157 -4.84 21.11 -21.61
N PRO A 158 -6.01 21.04 -20.93
CA PRO A 158 -6.12 20.38 -19.63
C PRO A 158 -5.71 18.90 -19.65
N GLY A 159 -5.15 18.44 -18.53
CA GLY A 159 -4.72 17.06 -18.40
C GLY A 159 -4.41 16.66 -16.96
N VAL A 160 -3.72 15.55 -16.79
CA VAL A 160 -3.29 15.03 -15.49
C VAL A 160 -1.81 14.68 -15.52
N LEU A 161 -1.12 14.86 -14.41
CA LEU A 161 0.26 14.48 -14.23
C LEU A 161 0.41 13.64 -12.97
N GLN A 162 1.22 12.58 -13.04
CA GLN A 162 1.53 11.72 -11.92
C GLN A 162 3.02 11.41 -11.87
N GLY A 163 3.62 11.55 -10.69
CA GLY A 163 4.98 11.16 -10.38
C GLY A 163 5.02 9.98 -9.41
N MET A 164 5.89 9.00 -9.68
CA MET A 164 6.11 7.82 -8.84
C MET A 164 7.59 7.70 -8.48
N HIS A 165 7.88 7.02 -7.38
CA HIS A 165 9.25 6.71 -6.96
C HIS A 165 9.32 5.34 -6.28
N ASN A 166 10.54 4.82 -6.16
CA ASN A 166 10.84 3.68 -5.31
C ASN A 166 12.26 3.82 -4.73
N LEU A 167 12.62 2.95 -3.79
CA LEU A 167 13.92 2.93 -3.13
C LEU A 167 14.55 1.55 -3.30
N ASP A 168 15.86 1.50 -3.53
CA ASP A 168 16.62 0.25 -3.65
C ASP A 168 16.49 -0.65 -2.43
N ASP A 169 16.54 -0.07 -1.23
CA ASP A 169 16.38 -0.82 0.02
C ASP A 169 15.00 -1.44 0.14
N SER A 170 13.95 -0.72 -0.26
CA SER A 170 12.58 -1.22 -0.24
C SER A 170 12.36 -2.32 -1.28
N ILE A 171 12.91 -2.17 -2.49
CA ILE A 171 12.89 -3.21 -3.52
C ILE A 171 13.64 -4.46 -3.05
N THR A 172 14.80 -4.29 -2.42
CA THR A 172 15.60 -5.40 -1.85
C THR A 172 14.84 -6.12 -0.74
N SER A 173 14.18 -5.39 0.15
CA SER A 173 13.31 -5.95 1.19
C SER A 173 12.17 -6.77 0.59
N PHE A 174 11.51 -6.23 -0.44
CA PHE A 174 10.46 -6.93 -1.19
C PHE A 174 10.97 -8.21 -1.85
N ALA A 175 12.12 -8.15 -2.53
CA ALA A 175 12.75 -9.33 -3.14
C ALA A 175 13.03 -10.42 -2.10
N ARG A 176 13.64 -10.06 -0.97
CA ARG A 176 13.92 -10.99 0.14
C ARG A 176 12.65 -11.63 0.68
N CYS A 177 11.59 -10.86 0.88
CA CYS A 177 10.29 -11.39 1.32
C CYS A 177 9.73 -12.39 0.30
N CYS A 178 9.79 -12.08 -0.99
CA CYS A 178 9.30 -12.97 -2.05
C CYS A 178 10.09 -14.27 -2.11
N PHE A 179 11.42 -14.22 -2.04
CA PHE A 179 12.26 -15.42 -2.04
C PHE A 179 12.02 -16.29 -0.79
N ASN A 180 11.97 -15.69 0.39
CA ASN A 180 11.68 -16.42 1.63
C ASN A 180 10.31 -17.10 1.56
N TYR A 181 9.28 -16.38 1.13
CA TYR A 181 7.95 -16.96 0.98
C TYR A 181 7.94 -18.13 -0.03
N ALA A 182 8.61 -17.98 -1.16
CA ALA A 182 8.70 -19.04 -2.18
C ALA A 182 9.41 -20.29 -1.65
N LEU A 183 10.49 -20.11 -0.87
CA LEU A 183 11.21 -21.22 -0.23
C LEU A 183 10.36 -21.91 0.83
N ASP A 184 9.72 -21.17 1.72
CA ASP A 184 8.90 -21.69 2.80
C ASP A 184 7.69 -22.47 2.27
N THR A 185 7.05 -21.95 1.23
CA THR A 185 5.87 -22.58 0.61
C THR A 185 6.19 -23.57 -0.52
N LYS A 186 7.49 -23.69 -0.88
CA LYS A 186 7.97 -24.54 -1.98
C LYS A 186 7.29 -24.24 -3.31
N GLN A 187 7.10 -22.95 -3.61
CA GLN A 187 6.51 -22.46 -4.84
C GLN A 187 7.58 -21.85 -5.75
N ASN A 188 7.36 -21.90 -7.05
CA ASN A 188 8.18 -21.17 -8.00
C ASN A 188 7.87 -19.67 -7.90
N LEU A 189 8.90 -18.84 -8.00
CA LEU A 189 8.77 -17.39 -8.03
C LEU A 189 8.88 -16.89 -9.47
N TRP A 190 7.97 -16.01 -9.84
CA TRP A 190 7.94 -15.32 -11.11
C TRP A 190 7.89 -13.81 -10.88
N LEU A 191 8.84 -13.07 -11.43
CA LEU A 191 8.82 -11.62 -11.47
C LEU A 191 8.36 -11.16 -12.86
N GLY A 192 7.31 -10.33 -12.89
CA GLY A 192 6.85 -9.68 -14.11
C GLY A 192 7.07 -8.17 -14.03
N GLY A 193 7.67 -7.60 -15.06
CA GLY A 193 7.88 -6.17 -15.23
C GLY A 193 7.76 -5.77 -16.69
N LYS A 194 7.67 -4.48 -16.96
CA LYS A 194 7.61 -3.92 -18.32
C LYS A 194 8.93 -3.19 -18.63
N ASP A 195 10.06 -3.84 -18.37
CA ASP A 195 11.42 -3.28 -18.55
C ASP A 195 11.75 -2.93 -20.02
N THR A 196 11.02 -3.46 -20.97
CA THR A 196 11.14 -3.07 -22.40
C THR A 196 10.64 -1.63 -22.67
N ILE A 197 9.76 -1.11 -21.84
CA ILE A 197 9.21 0.25 -21.89
C ILE A 197 9.73 1.07 -20.73
N SER A 198 9.50 0.63 -19.49
CA SER A 198 9.99 1.25 -18.25
C SER A 198 11.41 0.78 -17.95
N LYS A 199 12.35 1.16 -18.82
CA LYS A 199 13.71 0.59 -18.83
C LYS A 199 14.52 0.85 -17.57
N ILE A 200 14.30 2.01 -16.93
CA ILE A 200 15.00 2.39 -15.69
C ILE A 200 14.23 1.88 -14.49
N TYR A 201 12.94 2.19 -14.39
CA TYR A 201 12.14 1.88 -13.22
C TYR A 201 11.94 0.36 -13.02
N ASP A 202 11.34 -0.31 -13.99
CA ASP A 202 11.15 -1.78 -13.92
C ASP A 202 12.47 -2.53 -14.09
N GLY A 203 13.41 -1.97 -14.85
CA GLY A 203 14.77 -2.50 -14.99
C GLY A 203 15.48 -2.59 -13.65
N ARG A 204 15.29 -1.60 -12.75
CA ARG A 204 15.89 -1.61 -11.42
C ARG A 204 15.33 -2.72 -10.54
N PHE A 205 14.02 -2.99 -10.60
CA PHE A 205 13.43 -4.15 -9.94
C PHE A 205 14.04 -5.47 -10.43
N LYS A 206 14.18 -5.61 -11.75
CA LYS A 206 14.76 -6.81 -12.37
C LYS A 206 16.22 -7.03 -11.92
N GLU A 207 17.04 -5.97 -11.89
CA GLU A 207 18.43 -6.03 -11.43
C GLU A 207 18.55 -6.47 -9.98
N ILE A 208 17.68 -5.95 -9.10
CA ILE A 208 17.74 -6.28 -7.66
C ILE A 208 17.23 -7.71 -7.40
N PHE A 209 16.29 -8.21 -8.20
CA PHE A 209 15.79 -9.58 -8.09
C PHE A 209 16.71 -10.63 -8.71
N ALA A 210 17.68 -10.26 -9.54
CA ALA A 210 18.64 -11.17 -10.16
C ALA A 210 19.78 -11.57 -9.20
#